data_93ed93685a0ab688ee1109c482ab0cc1
#
_entry.id   93ed93685a0ab688ee1109c482ab0cc1
#
_cell.length_a   1.000
_cell.length_b   1.000
_cell.length_c   1.000
_cell.angle_alpha   90.00
_cell.angle_beta   90.00
_cell.angle_gamma   90.00
#
_symmetry.space_group_name_H-M   'P 1'
#
loop_
_entity.id
_entity.type
_entity.pdbx_description
1 polymer ?
#
loop_
_entity_poly.entity_id
_entity_poly.type
_entity_poly.pdbx_seq_one_letter_code
_entity_poly.pdbx_strand_id
1 'polypeptide(L)'
;MNRSDPNAGVVAVLVIIAVTLHNPTWASLRQNMEPGTRVNRETKEIRVTAKKYEYDPSVITVKQGDRVRLIVTALDHDHGLKIEALHIDQLLKKGESTNIEFSADMVGTFPFQCSHFCGLGHKGMKGELIVEEAPHHSEEERPDASAGQFGNR
;
A
#
# COMPACT_ATOMS: atom_id res chain seq x y z
N MET A 1 61.98 24.09 -32.05
CA MET A 1 63.13 23.94 -31.19
C MET A 1 62.72 23.07 -30.02
N ASN A 2 63.00 21.81 -30.17
CA ASN A 2 64.05 21.04 -29.50
C ASN A 2 63.77 20.86 -28.03
N ARG A 3 63.76 19.73 -27.45
CA ARG A 3 64.45 18.39 -27.52
C ARG A 3 63.68 17.47 -26.62
N SER A 4 63.31 16.32 -27.06
CA SER A 4 64.07 15.06 -26.93
C SER A 4 64.43 14.65 -25.50
N ASP A 5 63.81 13.64 -25.07
CA ASP A 5 64.16 12.78 -24.04
C ASP A 5 64.76 11.53 -24.53
N PRO A 6 65.45 10.79 -23.78
CA PRO A 6 65.03 9.40 -23.78
C PRO A 6 65.29 8.69 -22.45
N ASN A 7 64.54 7.64 -22.28
CA ASN A 7 65.02 6.38 -21.76
C ASN A 7 65.29 6.24 -20.27
N ALA A 8 64.52 5.42 -19.68
CA ALA A 8 65.06 4.38 -18.80
C ALA A 8 63.96 3.35 -18.50
N GLY A 9 64.18 2.17 -19.05
CA GLY A 9 63.40 1.03 -18.71
C GLY A 9 63.60 0.62 -17.25
N VAL A 10 62.52 0.31 -16.62
CA VAL A 10 62.53 -0.43 -15.37
C VAL A 10 61.62 -1.63 -15.55
N VAL A 11 62.26 -2.76 -15.46
CA VAL A 11 61.70 -4.10 -15.49
C VAL A 11 60.66 -4.20 -14.37
N ALA A 12 59.38 -4.25 -14.73
CA ALA A 12 58.31 -4.54 -13.77
C ALA A 12 58.26 -6.05 -13.58
N VAL A 13 58.72 -6.48 -12.44
CA VAL A 13 58.51 -7.83 -11.95
C VAL A 13 57.04 -8.02 -11.64
N LEU A 14 56.37 -8.80 -12.46
CA LEU A 14 55.02 -9.27 -12.23
C LEU A 14 55.03 -10.25 -11.05
N VAL A 15 54.75 -9.74 -9.87
CA VAL A 15 54.37 -10.59 -8.73
C VAL A 15 52.89 -10.89 -8.86
N ILE A 16 52.59 -12.03 -9.43
CA ILE A 16 51.23 -12.58 -9.41
C ILE A 16 50.98 -13.08 -7.99
N ILE A 17 50.41 -12.24 -7.15
CA ILE A 17 49.85 -12.68 -5.88
C ILE A 17 48.52 -13.37 -6.22
N ALA A 18 48.52 -14.68 -6.22
CA ALA A 18 47.31 -15.47 -6.22
C ALA A 18 46.59 -15.24 -4.90
N VAL A 19 45.72 -14.26 -4.88
CA VAL A 19 44.75 -14.08 -3.77
C VAL A 19 43.71 -15.18 -3.93
N THR A 20 43.94 -16.28 -3.22
CA THR A 20 42.89 -17.28 -3.00
C THR A 20 41.75 -16.59 -2.29
N LEU A 21 40.72 -16.32 -3.03
CA LEU A 21 39.45 -15.80 -2.50
C LEU A 21 38.84 -16.86 -1.59
N HIS A 22 39.16 -16.78 -0.31
CA HIS A 22 38.39 -17.46 0.73
C HIS A 22 37.05 -16.73 0.81
N ASN A 23 36.04 -17.31 0.20
CA ASN A 23 34.67 -16.84 0.40
C ASN A 23 34.33 -17.01 1.87
N PRO A 24 34.14 -15.92 2.61
CA PRO A 24 33.75 -16.04 3.99
C PRO A 24 32.32 -16.59 4.03
N THR A 25 32.13 -17.63 4.80
CA THR A 25 30.86 -18.38 4.97
C THR A 25 29.66 -17.51 5.41
N TRP A 26 29.92 -16.28 5.84
CA TRP A 26 28.85 -15.32 6.17
C TRP A 26 28.09 -14.80 4.92
N ALA A 27 28.66 -14.92 3.73
CA ALA A 27 27.99 -14.49 2.50
C ALA A 27 26.76 -15.37 2.16
N SER A 28 26.75 -16.62 2.63
CA SER A 28 25.63 -17.55 2.39
C SER A 28 24.43 -17.31 3.30
N LEU A 29 24.58 -16.55 4.39
CA LEU A 29 23.48 -16.28 5.33
C LEU A 29 22.60 -15.09 4.93
N ARG A 30 22.98 -14.34 3.88
CA ARG A 30 22.19 -13.20 3.42
C ARG A 30 21.15 -13.53 2.34
N GLN A 31 21.11 -14.78 1.85
CA GLN A 31 20.25 -15.14 0.73
C GLN A 31 18.84 -15.57 1.13
N ASN A 32 18.52 -15.64 2.43
CA ASN A 32 17.19 -16.02 2.90
C ASN A 32 16.42 -14.89 3.59
N MET A 33 16.82 -13.63 3.36
CA MET A 33 15.87 -12.54 3.58
C MET A 33 15.06 -12.36 2.29
N GLU A 34 14.15 -13.28 2.08
CA GLU A 34 13.03 -13.05 1.18
C GLU A 34 12.43 -11.71 1.59
N PRO A 35 12.39 -10.69 0.71
CA PRO A 35 11.62 -9.50 1.00
C PRO A 35 10.19 -10.01 1.19
N GLY A 36 9.69 -9.86 2.43
CA GLY A 36 8.38 -10.37 2.83
C GLY A 36 7.40 -10.16 1.70
N THR A 37 6.67 -11.19 1.39
CA THR A 37 5.63 -11.23 0.37
C THR A 37 4.91 -9.90 0.39
N ARG A 38 5.24 -9.02 -0.57
CA ARG A 38 4.41 -7.84 -0.82
C ARG A 38 3.08 -8.41 -1.25
N VAL A 39 2.20 -8.56 -0.28
CA VAL A 39 0.80 -8.74 -0.59
C VAL A 39 0.47 -7.55 -1.47
N ASN A 40 0.38 -7.79 -2.76
CA ASN A 40 -0.06 -6.80 -3.73
C ASN A 40 -1.53 -6.53 -3.42
N ARG A 41 -1.77 -5.72 -2.39
CA ARG A 41 -3.11 -5.28 -2.03
C ARG A 41 -3.53 -4.34 -3.14
N GLU A 42 -4.34 -4.86 -4.02
CA GLU A 42 -4.99 -4.08 -5.05
C GLU A 42 -5.71 -2.90 -4.40
N THR A 43 -5.45 -1.69 -4.92
CA THR A 43 -6.11 -0.49 -4.42
C THR A 43 -7.55 -0.50 -4.89
N LYS A 44 -8.50 -0.54 -3.98
CA LYS A 44 -9.93 -0.51 -4.26
C LYS A 44 -10.36 0.93 -4.61
N GLU A 45 -10.66 1.17 -5.87
CA GLU A 45 -11.17 2.46 -6.31
C GLU A 45 -12.68 2.53 -6.13
N ILE A 46 -13.15 3.60 -5.50
CA ILE A 46 -14.58 3.85 -5.28
C ILE A 46 -14.89 5.27 -5.73
N ARG A 47 -15.84 5.40 -6.63
CA ARG A 47 -16.30 6.68 -7.15
C ARG A 47 -17.48 7.16 -6.31
N VAL A 48 -17.41 8.42 -5.89
CA VAL A 48 -18.45 9.07 -5.09
C VAL A 48 -18.77 10.40 -5.75
N THR A 49 -20.03 10.76 -5.83
CA THR A 49 -20.44 12.11 -6.22
C THR A 49 -20.91 12.89 -4.99
N ALA A 50 -20.60 14.17 -4.96
CA ALA A 50 -21.07 15.11 -3.94
C ALA A 50 -21.94 16.17 -4.61
N LYS A 51 -23.18 16.30 -4.18
CA LYS A 51 -24.14 17.35 -4.61
C LYS A 51 -25.00 17.76 -3.43
N LYS A 52 -25.72 18.85 -3.51
CA LYS A 52 -26.60 19.35 -2.45
C LYS A 52 -27.78 18.41 -2.20
N TYR A 53 -27.90 17.78 -1.06
CA TYR A 53 -27.03 17.76 0.13
C TYR A 53 -26.73 16.30 0.45
N GLU A 54 -26.13 15.59 -0.46
CA GLU A 54 -25.92 14.15 -0.38
C GLU A 54 -24.60 13.72 -1.02
N TYR A 55 -24.11 12.56 -0.60
CA TYR A 55 -23.11 11.79 -1.30
C TYR A 55 -23.76 10.58 -1.96
N ASP A 56 -23.28 10.21 -3.14
CA ASP A 56 -23.75 9.02 -3.82
C ASP A 56 -22.55 8.19 -4.30
N PRO A 57 -22.35 6.99 -3.75
CA PRO A 57 -23.12 6.36 -2.66
C PRO A 57 -22.89 7.05 -1.30
N SER A 58 -23.93 7.06 -0.45
CA SER A 58 -23.85 7.56 0.93
C SER A 58 -23.34 6.52 1.91
N VAL A 59 -23.29 5.23 1.51
CA VAL A 59 -22.72 4.13 2.27
C VAL A 59 -21.63 3.47 1.43
N ILE A 60 -20.43 3.39 1.99
CA ILE A 60 -19.26 2.81 1.35
C ILE A 60 -18.82 1.62 2.18
N THR A 61 -18.75 0.42 1.58
CA THR A 61 -18.31 -0.79 2.27
C THR A 61 -16.97 -1.27 1.71
N VAL A 62 -16.02 -1.50 2.60
CA VAL A 62 -14.69 -2.02 2.32
C VAL A 62 -14.33 -3.10 3.34
N LYS A 63 -13.26 -3.84 3.10
CA LYS A 63 -12.76 -4.86 4.03
C LYS A 63 -11.55 -4.35 4.80
N GLN A 64 -11.39 -4.87 5.99
CA GLN A 64 -10.19 -4.60 6.78
C GLN A 64 -8.93 -4.97 5.99
N GLY A 65 -7.97 -4.07 5.99
CA GLY A 65 -6.71 -4.19 5.24
C GLY A 65 -6.78 -3.77 3.79
N ASP A 66 -7.93 -3.34 3.26
CA ASP A 66 -8.01 -2.76 1.92
C ASP A 66 -7.24 -1.43 1.86
N ARG A 67 -6.52 -1.22 0.75
CA ARG A 67 -6.12 0.10 0.32
C ARG A 67 -7.25 0.72 -0.48
N VAL A 68 -7.74 1.86 -0.04
CA VAL A 68 -8.90 2.50 -0.65
C VAL A 68 -8.50 3.81 -1.28
N ARG A 69 -8.98 4.04 -2.50
CA ARG A 69 -8.94 5.32 -3.19
C ARG A 69 -10.36 5.76 -3.47
N LEU A 70 -10.83 6.78 -2.76
CA LEU A 70 -12.08 7.45 -3.09
C LEU A 70 -11.81 8.51 -4.15
N ILE A 71 -12.55 8.45 -5.24
CA ILE A 71 -12.56 9.48 -6.30
C ILE A 71 -13.85 10.25 -6.13
N VAL A 72 -13.78 11.39 -5.43
CA VAL A 72 -14.96 12.17 -5.09
C VAL A 72 -15.10 13.35 -6.04
N THR A 73 -16.23 13.43 -6.76
CA THR A 73 -16.52 14.50 -7.71
C THR A 73 -17.62 15.41 -7.16
N ALA A 74 -17.33 16.70 -7.00
CA ALA A 74 -18.31 17.70 -6.60
C ALA A 74 -19.04 18.24 -7.85
N LEU A 75 -20.36 18.02 -7.94
CA LEU A 75 -21.13 18.29 -9.15
C LEU A 75 -21.66 19.73 -9.26
N ASP A 76 -22.04 20.34 -8.15
CA ASP A 76 -22.82 21.58 -8.14
C ASP A 76 -22.20 22.75 -7.38
N HIS A 77 -21.52 22.47 -6.26
CA HIS A 77 -20.86 23.43 -5.40
C HIS A 77 -19.55 22.89 -4.84
N ASP A 78 -18.80 23.75 -4.19
CA ASP A 78 -17.72 23.31 -3.31
C ASP A 78 -18.34 22.61 -2.09
N HIS A 79 -17.81 21.45 -1.75
CA HIS A 79 -18.16 20.64 -0.60
C HIS A 79 -16.91 20.32 0.21
N GLY A 80 -17.07 19.64 1.30
CA GLY A 80 -15.95 19.00 2.01
C GLY A 80 -16.27 17.53 2.19
N LEU A 81 -15.28 16.71 2.51
CA LEU A 81 -15.47 15.36 3.01
C LEU A 81 -14.57 15.17 4.21
N LYS A 82 -15.18 15.00 5.38
CA LYS A 82 -14.46 14.75 6.64
C LYS A 82 -14.82 13.37 7.17
N ILE A 83 -13.78 12.55 7.42
CA ILE A 83 -13.87 11.29 8.14
C ILE A 83 -13.00 11.44 9.38
N GLU A 84 -13.60 11.73 10.53
CA GLU A 84 -12.85 12.14 11.72
C GLU A 84 -11.94 11.03 12.24
N ALA A 85 -12.44 9.80 12.26
CA ALA A 85 -11.68 8.64 12.72
C ALA A 85 -10.42 8.33 11.89
N LEU A 86 -10.38 8.79 10.64
CA LEU A 86 -9.24 8.62 9.75
C LEU A 86 -8.40 9.90 9.60
N HIS A 87 -8.73 10.95 10.34
CA HIS A 87 -8.10 12.28 10.24
C HIS A 87 -8.10 12.84 8.81
N ILE A 88 -9.15 12.53 8.04
CA ILE A 88 -9.35 13.03 6.69
C ILE A 88 -10.26 14.24 6.75
N ASP A 89 -9.85 15.35 6.11
CA ASP A 89 -10.68 16.52 5.87
C ASP A 89 -10.24 17.17 4.55
N GLN A 90 -11.03 16.97 3.49
CA GLN A 90 -10.69 17.37 2.14
C GLN A 90 -11.72 18.32 1.56
N LEU A 91 -11.26 19.43 0.99
CA LEU A 91 -12.08 20.32 0.19
C LEU A 91 -12.33 19.69 -1.20
N LEU A 92 -13.58 19.64 -1.59
CA LEU A 92 -14.05 19.14 -2.88
C LEU A 92 -14.48 20.33 -3.73
N LYS A 93 -13.69 20.72 -4.72
CA LYS A 93 -14.02 21.85 -5.59
C LYS A 93 -15.04 21.46 -6.65
N LYS A 94 -15.97 22.35 -6.91
CA LYS A 94 -17.00 22.16 -7.93
C LYS A 94 -16.40 21.81 -9.29
N GLY A 95 -16.92 20.73 -9.88
CA GLY A 95 -16.51 20.25 -11.19
C GLY A 95 -15.19 19.48 -11.20
N GLU A 96 -14.54 19.34 -10.05
CA GLU A 96 -13.26 18.61 -9.93
C GLU A 96 -13.45 17.27 -9.24
N SER A 97 -12.59 16.30 -9.57
CA SER A 97 -12.49 15.02 -8.86
C SER A 97 -11.28 15.07 -7.94
N THR A 98 -11.52 14.79 -6.67
CA THR A 98 -10.49 14.72 -5.62
C THR A 98 -10.21 13.26 -5.27
N ASN A 99 -8.94 12.86 -5.25
CA ASN A 99 -8.51 11.53 -4.85
C ASN A 99 -8.16 11.54 -3.35
N ILE A 100 -8.78 10.66 -2.59
CA ILE A 100 -8.56 10.48 -1.16
C ILE A 100 -8.13 9.04 -0.94
N GLU A 101 -6.90 8.85 -0.45
CA GLU A 101 -6.34 7.51 -0.21
C GLU A 101 -6.19 7.25 1.28
N PHE A 102 -6.57 6.03 1.70
CA PHE A 102 -6.38 5.57 3.07
C PHE A 102 -6.31 4.04 3.13
N SER A 103 -5.87 3.52 4.27
CA SER A 103 -5.93 2.10 4.60
C SER A 103 -7.09 1.86 5.57
N ALA A 104 -7.88 0.82 5.30
CA ALA A 104 -9.01 0.42 6.14
C ALA A 104 -8.54 -0.52 7.26
N ASP A 105 -7.78 -0.01 8.22
CA ASP A 105 -7.10 -0.86 9.23
C ASP A 105 -8.00 -1.25 10.40
N MET A 106 -9.05 -0.48 10.66
CA MET A 106 -9.97 -0.68 11.79
C MET A 106 -11.35 -1.11 11.31
N VAL A 107 -11.84 -2.22 11.85
CA VAL A 107 -13.23 -2.67 11.63
C VAL A 107 -14.20 -1.74 12.35
N GLY A 108 -15.30 -1.39 11.69
CA GLY A 108 -16.34 -0.55 12.27
C GLY A 108 -17.08 0.31 11.26
N THR A 109 -17.96 1.15 11.77
CA THR A 109 -18.71 2.15 10.98
C THR A 109 -18.21 3.55 11.32
N PHE A 110 -17.71 4.23 10.31
CA PHE A 110 -17.13 5.56 10.43
C PHE A 110 -17.96 6.57 9.66
N PRO A 111 -18.67 7.48 10.36
CA PRO A 111 -19.45 8.50 9.70
C PRO A 111 -18.53 9.49 8.97
N PHE A 112 -18.98 9.93 7.80
CA PHE A 112 -18.38 11.06 7.11
C PHE A 112 -19.42 12.15 6.86
N GLN A 113 -18.97 13.38 6.76
CA GLN A 113 -19.83 14.54 6.62
C GLN A 113 -19.16 15.64 5.79
N CYS A 114 -20.01 16.53 5.27
CA CYS A 114 -19.53 17.73 4.61
C CYS A 114 -18.91 18.69 5.64
N SER A 115 -17.65 19.05 5.44
CA SER A 115 -16.91 19.98 6.31
C SER A 115 -16.90 21.41 5.77
N HIS A 116 -17.22 21.60 4.49
CA HIS A 116 -17.28 22.91 3.85
C HIS A 116 -18.72 23.37 3.69
N PHE A 117 -19.04 24.59 4.13
CA PHE A 117 -20.41 25.10 4.05
C PHE A 117 -20.90 25.20 2.59
N CYS A 118 -21.86 24.38 2.23
CA CYS A 118 -22.43 24.28 0.89
C CYS A 118 -23.89 24.77 0.78
N GLY A 119 -24.45 25.31 1.85
CA GLY A 119 -25.81 25.85 1.92
C GLY A 119 -26.60 25.35 3.13
N LEU A 120 -27.91 25.65 3.18
CA LEU A 120 -28.74 25.42 4.36
C LEU A 120 -28.92 23.95 4.76
N GLY A 121 -28.77 23.02 3.82
CA GLY A 121 -28.79 21.56 4.08
C GLY A 121 -27.44 20.96 4.45
N HIS A 122 -26.39 21.76 4.58
CA HIS A 122 -25.02 21.33 4.86
C HIS A 122 -24.93 20.33 6.03
N LYS A 123 -25.59 20.58 7.14
CA LYS A 123 -25.55 19.69 8.33
C LYS A 123 -26.16 18.31 8.10
N GLY A 124 -27.02 18.18 7.09
CA GLY A 124 -27.64 16.91 6.70
C GLY A 124 -26.81 16.08 5.72
N MET A 125 -25.78 16.68 5.10
CA MET A 125 -24.96 16.02 4.11
C MET A 125 -23.94 15.09 4.78
N LYS A 126 -24.28 13.81 4.86
CA LYS A 126 -23.55 12.77 5.60
C LYS A 126 -23.54 11.45 4.83
N GLY A 127 -22.65 10.56 5.25
CA GLY A 127 -22.60 9.17 4.82
C GLY A 127 -21.82 8.33 5.81
N GLU A 128 -21.64 7.05 5.49
CA GLU A 128 -20.99 6.08 6.36
C GLU A 128 -19.96 5.25 5.57
N LEU A 129 -18.79 5.11 6.13
CA LEU A 129 -17.79 4.15 5.69
C LEU A 129 -17.84 2.93 6.63
N ILE A 130 -18.19 1.79 6.08
CA ILE A 130 -18.26 0.53 6.80
C ILE A 130 -17.01 -0.28 6.44
N VAL A 131 -16.22 -0.60 7.44
CA VAL A 131 -15.07 -1.50 7.31
C VAL A 131 -15.46 -2.84 7.92
N GLU A 132 -15.67 -3.83 7.07
CA GLU A 132 -15.97 -5.20 7.46
C GLU A 132 -14.69 -5.97 7.80
N GLU A 133 -14.83 -6.98 8.65
CA GLU A 133 -13.72 -7.88 8.93
C GLU A 133 -13.28 -8.61 7.65
N ALA A 134 -11.97 -8.72 7.44
CA ALA A 134 -11.44 -9.52 6.34
C ALA A 134 -11.80 -11.00 6.57
N PRO A 135 -12.17 -11.76 5.52
CA PRO A 135 -12.38 -13.19 5.69
C PRO A 135 -11.10 -13.81 6.23
N HIS A 136 -11.20 -14.44 7.39
CA HIS A 136 -10.13 -15.28 7.88
C HIS A 136 -9.95 -16.42 6.87
N HIS A 137 -8.79 -16.47 6.22
CA HIS A 137 -8.35 -17.74 5.66
C HIS A 137 -8.08 -18.63 6.88
N SER A 138 -9.11 -19.38 7.30
CA SER A 138 -8.88 -20.57 8.11
C SER A 138 -7.85 -21.38 7.34
N GLU A 139 -6.68 -21.58 7.95
CA GLU A 139 -5.69 -22.54 7.47
C GLU A 139 -6.44 -23.82 7.12
N GLU A 140 -6.55 -24.05 5.84
CA GLU A 140 -7.08 -25.29 5.29
C GLU A 140 -6.29 -26.41 5.96
N GLU A 141 -7.03 -27.11 6.80
CA GLU A 141 -6.70 -28.35 7.47
C GLU A 141 -5.69 -29.14 6.65
N ARG A 142 -4.43 -29.12 7.11
CA ARG A 142 -3.43 -30.04 6.54
C ARG A 142 -3.99 -31.44 6.74
N PRO A 143 -4.22 -32.22 5.66
CA PRO A 143 -4.59 -33.60 5.86
C PRO A 143 -3.52 -34.27 6.69
N ASP A 144 -3.94 -34.82 7.82
CA ASP A 144 -3.14 -35.62 8.73
C ASP A 144 -2.39 -36.70 7.95
N ALA A 145 -1.09 -36.51 7.77
CA ALA A 145 -0.22 -37.50 7.16
C ALA A 145 0.18 -38.60 8.17
N SER A 146 -0.64 -38.86 9.17
CA SER A 146 -0.38 -39.82 10.25
C SER A 146 -1.31 -41.02 10.21
N ALA A 147 -1.67 -41.53 9.02
CA ALA A 147 -2.38 -42.80 8.95
C ALA A 147 -1.66 -43.77 8.02
N GLY A 148 -0.85 -44.61 8.58
CA GLY A 148 -0.54 -45.86 7.92
C GLY A 148 0.88 -46.33 7.88
N GLN A 149 1.39 -46.87 8.94
CA GLN A 149 2.25 -48.04 8.88
C GLN A 149 2.21 -48.79 10.19
N PHE A 150 1.18 -49.60 10.32
CA PHE A 150 1.23 -50.76 11.18
C PHE A 150 0.74 -51.97 10.45
N GLY A 151 1.63 -52.94 10.38
CA GLY A 151 1.26 -54.28 10.15
C GLY A 151 1.79 -54.88 8.86
N ASN A 152 2.57 -55.79 8.78
CA ASN A 152 2.37 -57.08 9.41
C ASN A 152 3.44 -58.06 8.94
N ARG A 153 3.73 -58.94 9.71
CA ARG A 153 4.49 -60.17 9.44
C ARG A 153 4.02 -60.94 8.23
#